data_c3a9f82b0b2c48d00cd5cd42897b3ef0
#
_entry.id   c3a9f82b0b2c48d00cd5cd42897b3ef0
#
_cell.length_a   1.000
_cell.length_b   1.000
_cell.length_c   1.000
_cell.angle_alpha   90.00
_cell.angle_beta   90.00
_cell.angle_gamma   90.00
#
_symmetry.space_group_name_H-M   'P 1'
#
loop_
_entity.id
_entity.type
_entity.pdbx_description
1 polymer ?
#
loop_
_entity_poly.entity_id
_entity_poly.type
_entity_poly.pdbx_seq_one_letter_code
_entity_poly.pdbx_strand_id
1 'polypeptide(L)'
;MDMTPTDPTTGSADRQAPPDGTIGLRESSDGRVRLYASSFADLMEMRAPAAVVGAYLDRHEGWFRRCAAPMAVEPLGANGYVLTLGRFGNFGFEVEPTVGLELLPQQEGIYRIQTVPVPDADAALAALYDVDFNASLRLDQADAGPDRGLISAEEVDRLMAHTLVRWELDLSVWIRLPAMITILPDPLVQTSGDHLLRQIVRQISRKLTWKVQEDFHASHGIPCPPRRRARF
;
A
#
# COMPACT_ATOMS: atom_id res chain seq x y z
N MET A 1 27.90 -49.86 14.74
CA MET A 1 27.60 -49.12 13.52
C MET A 1 26.56 -48.09 13.92
N ASP A 2 27.04 -46.92 14.16
CA ASP A 2 26.31 -45.82 14.78
C ASP A 2 25.89 -44.87 13.64
N MET A 3 24.59 -44.72 13.44
CA MET A 3 24.05 -43.77 12.45
C MET A 3 23.32 -42.66 13.19
N THR A 4 23.99 -41.56 13.40
CA THR A 4 23.41 -40.30 13.84
C THR A 4 22.60 -39.64 12.70
N PRO A 5 21.39 -39.14 12.96
CA PRO A 5 20.63 -38.35 11.98
C PRO A 5 21.11 -36.91 11.97
N THR A 6 21.37 -36.41 10.76
CA THR A 6 21.75 -35.03 10.47
C THR A 6 20.51 -34.12 10.54
N ASP A 7 20.58 -33.12 11.39
CA ASP A 7 19.60 -32.03 11.52
C ASP A 7 19.61 -31.09 10.29
N PRO A 8 18.45 -30.69 9.72
CA PRO A 8 18.41 -29.67 8.69
C PRO A 8 18.45 -28.28 9.34
N THR A 9 19.55 -27.62 9.16
CA THR A 9 19.81 -26.23 9.53
C THR A 9 18.74 -25.29 8.95
N THR A 10 17.99 -24.70 9.83
CA THR A 10 17.07 -23.59 9.57
C THR A 10 17.84 -22.38 8.98
N GLY A 11 17.61 -22.10 7.71
CA GLY A 11 18.13 -20.90 7.04
C GLY A 11 17.46 -19.66 7.61
N SER A 12 18.09 -19.02 8.58
CA SER A 12 17.79 -17.68 9.03
C SER A 12 18.13 -16.73 7.89
N ALA A 13 17.14 -16.06 7.30
CA ALA A 13 17.36 -14.98 6.35
C ALA A 13 18.18 -13.87 7.05
N ASP A 14 19.43 -13.81 6.65
CA ASP A 14 20.40 -12.82 7.10
C ASP A 14 19.91 -11.44 6.65
N ARG A 15 19.29 -10.69 7.58
CA ARG A 15 19.05 -9.27 7.40
C ARG A 15 20.41 -8.59 7.44
N GLN A 16 20.95 -8.33 6.29
CA GLN A 16 22.17 -7.58 6.13
C GLN A 16 21.98 -6.20 6.78
N ALA A 17 22.61 -6.00 7.92
CA ALA A 17 22.69 -4.70 8.56
C ALA A 17 23.41 -3.72 7.62
N PRO A 18 22.98 -2.44 7.55
CA PRO A 18 23.63 -1.45 6.72
C PRO A 18 25.09 -1.29 7.16
N PRO A 19 26.04 -1.10 6.22
CA PRO A 19 27.41 -0.88 6.54
C PRO A 19 27.57 0.47 7.22
N ASP A 20 28.23 0.42 8.35
CA ASP A 20 28.85 1.55 9.07
C ASP A 20 27.93 2.58 9.72
N GLY A 21 27.75 2.45 11.03
CA GLY A 21 27.62 3.55 12.02
C GLY A 21 26.51 4.61 11.88
N THR A 22 25.70 4.59 10.82
CA THR A 22 24.59 5.52 10.65
C THR A 22 23.35 4.98 11.35
N ILE A 23 23.06 5.50 12.54
CA ILE A 23 21.78 5.25 13.24
C ILE A 23 20.66 5.63 12.26
N GLY A 24 19.80 4.66 11.91
CA GLY A 24 18.65 4.88 11.02
C GLY A 24 17.71 5.96 11.59
N LEU A 25 16.95 6.63 10.73
CA LEU A 25 16.00 7.66 11.18
C LEU A 25 15.01 7.13 12.23
N ARG A 26 14.63 5.86 12.17
CA ARG A 26 13.72 5.21 13.15
C ARG A 26 14.29 5.16 14.56
N GLU A 27 15.60 5.01 14.67
CA GLU A 27 16.32 4.89 15.96
C GLU A 27 16.98 6.20 16.38
N SER A 28 16.78 7.27 15.60
CA SER A 28 17.44 8.55 15.84
C SER A 28 16.89 9.24 17.09
N SER A 29 17.77 9.60 17.99
CA SER A 29 17.48 10.50 19.12
C SER A 29 17.55 12.00 18.75
N ASP A 30 17.77 12.32 17.46
CA ASP A 30 17.76 13.70 16.98
C ASP A 30 16.36 14.31 17.16
N GLY A 31 16.26 15.33 18.01
CA GLY A 31 15.02 16.05 18.26
C GLY A 31 14.36 16.69 17.02
N ARG A 32 15.03 16.68 15.87
CA ARG A 32 14.47 17.11 14.60
C ARG A 32 13.74 16.00 13.83
N VAL A 33 13.93 14.75 14.22
CA VAL A 33 13.20 13.63 13.61
C VAL A 33 11.82 13.55 14.24
N ARG A 34 10.79 13.53 13.40
CA ARG A 34 9.38 13.38 13.79
C ARG A 34 8.78 12.16 13.13
N LEU A 35 8.00 11.43 13.91
CA LEU A 35 7.15 10.34 13.43
C LEU A 35 5.73 10.86 13.17
N TYR A 36 5.24 10.61 11.98
CA TYR A 36 3.85 10.79 11.60
C TYR A 36 3.26 9.45 11.20
N ALA A 37 2.05 9.16 11.66
CA ALA A 37 1.38 7.90 11.36
C ALA A 37 -0.05 8.15 10.89
N SER A 38 -0.52 7.30 9.98
CA SER A 38 -1.89 7.35 9.48
C SER A 38 -2.35 5.97 9.04
N SER A 39 -3.59 5.63 9.37
CA SER A 39 -4.26 4.43 8.87
C SER A 39 -5.34 4.82 7.88
N PHE A 40 -5.62 3.94 6.93
CA PHE A 40 -6.68 4.12 5.95
C PHE A 40 -7.34 2.77 5.66
N ALA A 41 -8.65 2.78 5.53
CA ALA A 41 -9.41 1.61 5.11
C ALA A 41 -10.45 2.04 4.06
N ASP A 42 -10.62 1.22 3.03
CA ASP A 42 -11.61 1.44 1.97
C ASP A 42 -12.11 0.10 1.41
N LEU A 43 -13.08 0.17 0.53
CA LEU A 43 -13.77 -0.96 -0.06
C LEU A 43 -13.93 -0.76 -1.56
N MET A 44 -13.50 -1.76 -2.35
CA MET A 44 -13.78 -1.84 -3.78
C MET A 44 -14.88 -2.87 -4.02
N GLU A 45 -15.87 -2.50 -4.82
CA GLU A 45 -16.91 -3.41 -5.30
C GLU A 45 -16.52 -3.91 -6.69
N MET A 46 -16.20 -5.20 -6.78
CA MET A 46 -15.84 -5.87 -8.04
C MET A 46 -17.00 -6.78 -8.46
N ARG A 47 -17.64 -6.46 -9.59
CA ARG A 47 -18.80 -7.22 -10.12
C ARG A 47 -18.36 -8.49 -10.82
N ALA A 48 -17.71 -9.37 -10.10
CA ALA A 48 -17.24 -10.67 -10.56
C ALA A 48 -16.97 -11.60 -9.37
N PRO A 49 -16.90 -12.93 -9.60
CA PRO A 49 -16.50 -13.90 -8.59
C PRO A 49 -15.08 -13.63 -8.07
N ALA A 50 -14.82 -14.00 -6.81
CA ALA A 50 -13.52 -13.79 -6.16
C ALA A 50 -12.35 -14.39 -6.94
N ALA A 51 -12.53 -15.53 -7.58
CA ALA A 51 -11.51 -16.15 -8.43
C ALA A 51 -11.10 -15.27 -9.63
N VAL A 52 -12.06 -14.57 -10.25
CA VAL A 52 -11.80 -13.66 -11.38
C VAL A 52 -11.08 -12.40 -10.89
N VAL A 53 -11.51 -11.86 -9.75
CA VAL A 53 -10.87 -10.70 -9.11
C VAL A 53 -9.45 -11.05 -8.67
N GLY A 54 -9.25 -12.23 -8.06
CA GLY A 54 -7.93 -12.71 -7.69
C GLY A 54 -7.00 -12.85 -8.89
N ALA A 55 -7.46 -13.49 -9.98
CA ALA A 55 -6.68 -13.62 -11.20
C ALA A 55 -6.30 -12.27 -11.87
N TYR A 56 -7.08 -11.21 -11.66
CA TYR A 56 -6.72 -9.86 -12.08
C TYR A 56 -5.66 -9.26 -11.15
N LEU A 57 -5.84 -9.36 -9.83
CA LEU A 57 -4.89 -8.83 -8.86
C LEU A 57 -3.52 -9.51 -8.94
N ASP A 58 -3.48 -10.81 -9.19
CA ASP A 58 -2.24 -11.59 -9.37
C ASP A 58 -1.39 -11.08 -10.55
N ARG A 59 -2.02 -10.48 -11.58
CA ARG A 59 -1.33 -9.91 -12.74
C ARG A 59 -1.06 -8.42 -12.56
N HIS A 60 -0.50 -8.04 -11.42
CA HIS A 60 -0.27 -6.64 -11.04
C HIS A 60 0.60 -5.86 -12.05
N GLU A 61 1.52 -6.50 -12.75
CA GLU A 61 2.34 -5.89 -13.80
C GLU A 61 1.47 -5.21 -14.88
N GLY A 62 0.32 -5.82 -15.20
CA GLY A 62 -0.60 -5.32 -16.22
C GLY A 62 -1.36 -4.06 -15.83
N TRP A 63 -1.71 -3.88 -14.55
CA TRP A 63 -2.60 -2.80 -14.10
C TRP A 63 -1.95 -1.79 -13.14
N PHE A 64 -0.97 -2.20 -12.32
CA PHE A 64 -0.45 -1.38 -11.23
C PHE A 64 0.07 -0.03 -11.72
N ARG A 65 0.93 -0.03 -12.76
CA ARG A 65 1.48 1.21 -13.34
C ARG A 65 0.39 2.14 -13.89
N ARG A 66 -0.63 1.60 -14.57
CA ARG A 66 -1.74 2.41 -15.10
C ARG A 66 -2.56 3.04 -13.99
N CYS A 67 -2.88 2.26 -12.95
CA CYS A 67 -3.68 2.73 -11.83
C CYS A 67 -2.93 3.72 -10.94
N ALA A 68 -1.64 3.55 -10.78
CA ALA A 68 -0.80 4.45 -9.99
C ALA A 68 -0.61 5.84 -10.61
N ALA A 69 -0.79 6.01 -11.93
CA ALA A 69 -0.61 7.32 -12.57
C ALA A 69 -1.41 8.45 -11.85
N PRO A 70 -0.85 9.66 -11.67
CA PRO A 70 0.36 10.22 -12.26
C PRO A 70 1.65 9.93 -11.49
N MET A 71 1.65 9.10 -10.45
CA MET A 71 2.88 8.70 -9.77
C MET A 71 3.80 7.99 -10.76
N ALA A 72 5.10 8.27 -10.69
CA ALA A 72 6.09 7.49 -11.43
C ALA A 72 6.24 6.13 -10.76
N VAL A 73 6.28 5.08 -11.58
CA VAL A 73 6.39 3.68 -11.11
C VAL A 73 7.44 2.97 -11.93
N GLU A 74 8.46 2.46 -11.25
CA GLU A 74 9.52 1.66 -11.83
C GLU A 74 9.50 0.24 -11.26
N PRO A 75 9.68 -0.82 -12.08
CA PRO A 75 9.72 -2.19 -11.58
C PRO A 75 10.92 -2.42 -10.66
N LEU A 76 10.74 -3.21 -9.61
CA LEU A 76 11.76 -3.64 -8.66
C LEU A 76 11.66 -5.15 -8.43
N GLY A 77 12.49 -5.91 -9.09
CA GLY A 77 12.40 -7.37 -9.05
C GLY A 77 11.11 -7.90 -9.68
N ALA A 78 10.63 -9.06 -9.19
CA ALA A 78 9.46 -9.73 -9.76
C ALA A 78 8.12 -9.13 -9.28
N ASN A 79 8.03 -8.77 -8.01
CA ASN A 79 6.78 -8.33 -7.38
C ASN A 79 6.88 -6.92 -6.77
N GLY A 80 7.99 -6.22 -7.00
CA GLY A 80 8.25 -4.93 -6.40
C GLY A 80 8.12 -3.77 -7.37
N TYR A 81 7.95 -2.59 -6.80
CA TYR A 81 7.91 -1.31 -7.50
C TYR A 81 8.53 -0.21 -6.68
N VAL A 82 9.23 0.68 -7.34
CA VAL A 82 9.65 1.97 -6.79
C VAL A 82 8.64 3.03 -7.24
N LEU A 83 8.03 3.70 -6.29
CA LEU A 83 7.03 4.74 -6.53
C LEU A 83 7.58 6.10 -6.14
N THR A 84 7.50 7.08 -7.04
CA THR A 84 7.70 8.50 -6.74
C THR A 84 6.33 9.15 -6.63
N LEU A 85 5.99 9.59 -5.43
CA LEU A 85 4.61 9.97 -5.09
C LEU A 85 4.20 11.36 -5.59
N GLY A 86 5.17 12.22 -5.93
CA GLY A 86 5.00 13.63 -6.23
C GLY A 86 5.40 14.51 -5.05
N ARG A 87 5.20 15.83 -5.19
CA ARG A 87 5.68 16.80 -4.20
C ARG A 87 4.65 17.06 -3.12
N PHE A 88 5.10 17.01 -1.88
CA PHE A 88 4.31 17.30 -0.70
C PHE A 88 5.10 18.22 0.23
N GLY A 89 4.40 19.15 0.88
CA GLY A 89 5.10 20.03 1.79
C GLY A 89 4.20 21.00 2.53
N ASN A 90 4.77 21.63 3.54
CA ASN A 90 4.18 22.70 4.33
C ASN A 90 5.27 23.62 4.88
N PHE A 91 4.91 24.83 5.27
CA PHE A 91 5.85 25.82 5.84
C PHE A 91 7.09 26.11 4.96
N GLY A 92 6.96 26.00 3.63
CA GLY A 92 8.09 26.22 2.71
C GLY A 92 9.09 25.07 2.64
N PHE A 93 8.81 23.94 3.28
CA PHE A 93 9.56 22.71 3.14
C PHE A 93 8.78 21.73 2.25
N GLU A 94 9.41 21.25 1.19
CA GLU A 94 8.83 20.30 0.25
C GLU A 94 9.72 19.05 0.14
N VAL A 95 9.08 17.91 -0.04
CA VAL A 95 9.72 16.63 -0.28
C VAL A 95 8.98 15.88 -1.39
N GLU A 96 9.71 15.18 -2.23
CA GLU A 96 9.18 14.27 -3.24
C GLU A 96 9.54 12.83 -2.84
N PRO A 97 8.65 12.14 -2.07
CA PRO A 97 8.99 10.86 -1.53
C PRO A 97 9.06 9.78 -2.59
N THR A 98 10.09 8.95 -2.50
CA THR A 98 10.22 7.71 -3.25
C THR A 98 10.15 6.55 -2.27
N VAL A 99 9.31 5.55 -2.56
CA VAL A 99 9.12 4.38 -1.71
C VAL A 99 9.18 3.10 -2.53
N GLY A 100 9.91 2.11 -2.03
CA GLY A 100 9.90 0.76 -2.57
C GLY A 100 8.78 -0.05 -1.92
N LEU A 101 7.94 -0.67 -2.74
CA LEU A 101 6.85 -1.54 -2.29
C LEU A 101 6.98 -2.91 -2.95
N GLU A 102 6.71 -3.96 -2.19
CA GLU A 102 6.58 -5.32 -2.66
C GLU A 102 5.15 -5.80 -2.50
N LEU A 103 4.57 -6.30 -3.59
CA LEU A 103 3.26 -6.92 -3.63
C LEU A 103 3.42 -8.42 -3.46
N LEU A 104 3.17 -8.91 -2.25
CA LEU A 104 3.35 -10.32 -1.94
C LEU A 104 2.26 -11.17 -2.60
N PRO A 105 2.60 -12.37 -3.10
CA PRO A 105 1.62 -13.32 -3.60
C PRO A 105 0.52 -13.58 -2.56
N GLN A 106 -0.68 -13.79 -3.05
CA GLN A 106 -1.85 -14.06 -2.22
C GLN A 106 -1.64 -15.30 -1.34
N GLN A 107 -2.05 -15.19 -0.07
CA GLN A 107 -2.12 -16.29 0.89
C GLN A 107 -3.49 -16.29 1.56
N GLU A 108 -4.24 -17.39 1.42
CA GLU A 108 -5.58 -17.56 2.01
C GLU A 108 -6.57 -16.41 1.67
N GLY A 109 -6.52 -15.91 0.44
CA GLY A 109 -7.37 -14.81 -0.02
C GLY A 109 -6.93 -13.42 0.45
N ILE A 110 -5.73 -13.30 1.03
CA ILE A 110 -5.17 -12.04 1.50
C ILE A 110 -3.93 -11.70 0.70
N TYR A 111 -3.93 -10.53 0.08
CA TYR A 111 -2.76 -9.89 -0.50
C TYR A 111 -2.12 -8.96 0.52
N ARG A 112 -0.80 -8.90 0.54
CA ARG A 112 -0.06 -7.97 1.40
C ARG A 112 0.88 -7.13 0.55
N ILE A 113 1.03 -5.88 0.94
CA ILE A 113 1.97 -4.93 0.34
C ILE A 113 2.80 -4.37 1.47
N GLN A 114 4.10 -4.41 1.31
CA GLN A 114 5.04 -3.92 2.33
C GLN A 114 6.14 -3.07 1.73
N THR A 115 6.75 -2.25 2.57
CA THR A 115 7.93 -1.48 2.18
C THR A 115 9.13 -2.40 1.97
N VAL A 116 9.87 -2.13 0.90
CA VAL A 116 11.19 -2.74 0.63
C VAL A 116 12.22 -1.65 0.37
N PRO A 117 13.51 -1.93 0.62
CA PRO A 117 14.57 -0.98 0.30
C PRO A 117 14.57 -0.58 -1.18
N VAL A 118 14.78 0.70 -1.46
CA VAL A 118 15.00 1.20 -2.82
C VAL A 118 16.49 1.05 -3.14
N PRO A 119 16.87 0.27 -4.17
CA PRO A 119 18.25 0.20 -4.61
C PRO A 119 18.76 1.58 -5.04
N ASP A 120 20.01 1.87 -4.78
CA ASP A 120 20.66 3.13 -5.15
C ASP A 120 19.89 4.40 -4.70
N ALA A 121 19.15 4.29 -3.59
CA ALA A 121 18.45 5.42 -3.03
C ALA A 121 19.41 6.58 -2.77
N ASP A 122 19.00 7.79 -3.15
CA ASP A 122 19.78 9.00 -2.85
C ASP A 122 20.01 9.10 -1.33
N ALA A 123 21.29 9.12 -0.94
CA ALA A 123 21.69 9.20 0.46
C ALA A 123 21.14 10.45 1.15
N ALA A 124 20.95 11.56 0.43
CA ALA A 124 20.34 12.77 0.97
C ALA A 124 18.85 12.56 1.27
N LEU A 125 18.12 11.82 0.44
CA LEU A 125 16.73 11.47 0.68
C LEU A 125 16.61 10.45 1.82
N ALA A 126 17.47 9.44 1.86
CA ALA A 126 17.50 8.45 2.95
C ALA A 126 17.83 9.08 4.31
N ALA A 127 18.60 10.18 4.34
CA ALA A 127 18.86 10.96 5.54
C ALA A 127 17.70 11.88 5.93
N LEU A 128 16.77 12.14 5.01
CA LEU A 128 15.66 13.08 5.20
C LEU A 128 14.39 12.39 5.69
N TYR A 129 14.03 11.24 5.15
CA TYR A 129 12.83 10.49 5.55
C TYR A 129 13.03 8.98 5.46
N ASP A 130 12.23 8.25 6.22
CA ASP A 130 12.05 6.81 6.13
C ASP A 130 10.56 6.48 6.21
N VAL A 131 10.15 5.43 5.52
CA VAL A 131 8.74 5.06 5.37
C VAL A 131 8.55 3.60 5.75
N ASP A 132 7.51 3.33 6.53
CA ASP A 132 6.99 1.99 6.79
C ASP A 132 5.54 1.94 6.31
N PHE A 133 5.33 1.22 5.21
CA PHE A 133 4.03 1.05 4.57
C PHE A 133 3.65 -0.42 4.66
N ASN A 134 2.51 -0.70 5.28
CA ASN A 134 1.95 -2.03 5.37
C ASN A 134 0.49 -1.99 4.96
N ALA A 135 0.13 -2.75 3.93
CA ALA A 135 -1.25 -2.84 3.49
C ALA A 135 -1.68 -4.29 3.29
N SER A 136 -2.97 -4.53 3.48
CA SER A 136 -3.60 -5.81 3.19
C SER A 136 -4.87 -5.62 2.37
N LEU A 137 -5.09 -6.54 1.41
CA LEU A 137 -6.33 -6.61 0.65
C LEU A 137 -6.95 -7.99 0.87
N ARG A 138 -8.20 -8.02 1.31
CA ARG A 138 -8.98 -9.25 1.50
C ARG A 138 -10.13 -9.29 0.51
N LEU A 139 -10.32 -10.44 -0.14
CA LEU A 139 -11.43 -10.71 -1.04
C LEU A 139 -12.56 -11.38 -0.25
N ASP A 140 -13.65 -10.65 -0.03
CA ASP A 140 -14.86 -11.19 0.57
C ASP A 140 -15.90 -11.37 -0.53
N GLN A 141 -16.35 -12.60 -0.75
CA GLN A 141 -17.47 -12.83 -1.66
C GLN A 141 -18.74 -12.30 -1.00
N ALA A 142 -19.45 -11.41 -1.68
CA ALA A 142 -20.74 -10.97 -1.17
C ALA A 142 -21.76 -12.09 -1.35
N ASP A 143 -22.37 -12.53 -0.25
CA ASP A 143 -23.44 -13.49 -0.30
C ASP A 143 -24.63 -12.90 -1.07
N ALA A 144 -25.13 -13.64 -2.07
CA ALA A 144 -26.39 -13.30 -2.71
C ALA A 144 -27.52 -13.44 -1.68
N GLY A 145 -28.13 -12.31 -1.31
CA GLY A 145 -29.21 -12.27 -0.32
C GLY A 145 -30.37 -13.21 -0.69
N PRO A 146 -31.24 -13.54 0.29
CA PRO A 146 -32.25 -14.62 0.19
C PRO A 146 -33.45 -14.36 -0.74
N ASP A 147 -33.50 -13.25 -1.48
CA ASP A 147 -34.67 -12.90 -2.29
C ASP A 147 -34.54 -13.47 -3.73
N ARG A 148 -34.92 -14.75 -3.87
CA ARG A 148 -34.84 -15.52 -5.12
C ARG A 148 -36.25 -15.78 -5.66
N GLY A 149 -36.74 -14.89 -6.48
CA GLY A 149 -37.94 -15.10 -7.27
C GLY A 149 -37.64 -15.15 -8.78
N LEU A 150 -37.81 -16.33 -9.42
CA LEU A 150 -38.04 -16.52 -10.87
C LEU A 150 -36.88 -16.44 -11.88
N ILE A 151 -35.61 -16.42 -11.48
CA ILE A 151 -34.48 -16.51 -12.40
C ILE A 151 -33.72 -17.82 -12.12
N SER A 152 -33.14 -18.47 -13.15
CA SER A 152 -32.35 -19.70 -12.95
C SER A 152 -31.17 -19.44 -12.00
N ALA A 153 -30.82 -20.42 -11.16
CA ALA A 153 -29.74 -20.28 -10.17
C ALA A 153 -28.39 -19.90 -10.84
N GLU A 154 -28.11 -20.36 -12.05
CA GLU A 154 -26.89 -20.03 -12.80
C GLU A 154 -26.87 -18.60 -13.34
N GLU A 155 -28.02 -18.05 -13.67
CA GLU A 155 -28.17 -16.69 -14.19
C GLU A 155 -28.15 -15.66 -13.05
N VAL A 156 -28.73 -16.04 -11.90
CA VAL A 156 -28.62 -15.29 -10.65
C VAL A 156 -27.15 -15.25 -10.17
N ASP A 157 -26.45 -16.37 -10.26
CA ASP A 157 -25.03 -16.47 -9.82
C ASP A 157 -24.11 -15.59 -10.70
N ARG A 158 -24.37 -15.52 -12.02
CA ARG A 158 -23.63 -14.62 -12.93
C ARG A 158 -23.95 -13.15 -12.74
N LEU A 159 -25.20 -12.82 -12.44
CA LEU A 159 -25.67 -11.44 -12.25
C LEU A 159 -25.35 -10.89 -10.85
N MET A 160 -25.15 -11.76 -9.87
CA MET A 160 -25.03 -11.43 -8.46
C MET A 160 -23.65 -11.72 -7.86
N ALA A 161 -22.71 -12.29 -8.62
CA ALA A 161 -21.38 -12.54 -8.10
C ALA A 161 -20.63 -11.22 -7.91
N HIS A 162 -20.65 -10.70 -6.70
CA HIS A 162 -19.88 -9.53 -6.31
C HIS A 162 -18.79 -9.94 -5.34
N THR A 163 -17.60 -9.41 -5.55
CA THR A 163 -16.51 -9.49 -4.59
C THR A 163 -16.28 -8.11 -3.99
N LEU A 164 -16.28 -8.06 -2.67
CA LEU A 164 -15.87 -6.88 -1.93
C LEU A 164 -14.38 -7.02 -1.59
N VAL A 165 -13.56 -6.18 -2.18
CA VAL A 165 -12.14 -6.12 -1.83
C VAL A 165 -11.99 -5.08 -0.73
N ARG A 166 -11.79 -5.57 0.51
CA ARG A 166 -11.46 -4.73 1.66
C ARG A 166 -9.97 -4.53 1.69
N TRP A 167 -9.55 -3.29 1.79
CA TRP A 167 -8.16 -3.02 1.98
C TRP A 167 -7.91 -2.05 3.13
N GLU A 168 -6.83 -2.30 3.81
CA GLU A 168 -6.38 -1.56 4.97
C GLU A 168 -4.92 -1.20 4.75
N LEU A 169 -4.55 -0.02 5.22
CA LEU A 169 -3.21 0.52 5.12
C LEU A 169 -2.82 1.15 6.45
N ASP A 170 -1.67 0.76 6.95
CA ASP A 170 -0.95 1.45 8.02
C ASP A 170 0.33 2.06 7.45
N LEU A 171 0.51 3.35 7.68
CA LEU A 171 1.66 4.11 7.20
C LEU A 171 2.29 4.87 8.35
N SER A 172 3.60 4.68 8.50
CA SER A 172 4.45 5.46 9.40
C SER A 172 5.56 6.14 8.59
N VAL A 173 5.80 7.41 8.85
CA VAL A 173 6.82 8.21 8.17
C VAL A 173 7.67 8.90 9.22
N TRP A 174 8.96 8.61 9.23
CA TRP A 174 9.96 9.36 10.00
C TRP A 174 10.57 10.40 9.07
N ILE A 175 10.53 11.65 9.49
CA ILE A 175 11.06 12.75 8.68
C ILE A 175 11.93 13.65 9.52
N ARG A 176 13.12 13.99 9.03
CA ARG A 176 14.01 14.96 9.63
C ARG A 176 13.63 16.36 9.17
N LEU A 177 13.13 17.15 10.09
CA LEU A 177 12.70 18.52 9.82
C LEU A 177 13.89 19.49 9.70
N PRO A 178 13.83 20.46 8.76
CA PRO A 178 14.79 21.55 8.73
C PRO A 178 14.80 22.37 10.03
N ALA A 179 15.95 22.91 10.38
CA ALA A 179 16.11 23.69 11.61
C ALA A 179 15.13 24.87 11.74
N MET A 180 14.71 25.47 10.62
CA MET A 180 13.73 26.56 10.62
C MET A 180 12.34 26.12 11.11
N ILE A 181 11.97 24.87 10.93
CA ILE A 181 10.68 24.34 11.38
C ILE A 181 10.73 24.02 12.87
N THR A 182 11.87 23.62 13.39
CA THR A 182 12.02 23.29 14.82
C THR A 182 11.95 24.53 15.75
N ILE A 183 11.91 25.75 15.20
CA ILE A 183 11.67 26.97 15.96
C ILE A 183 10.16 27.12 16.29
N LEU A 184 9.29 26.48 15.52
CA LEU A 184 7.85 26.50 15.76
C LEU A 184 7.48 25.63 16.96
N PRO A 185 6.37 25.96 17.66
CA PRO A 185 5.90 25.10 18.75
C PRO A 185 5.68 23.66 18.34
N ASP A 186 6.23 22.70 19.08
CA ASP A 186 6.10 21.26 18.79
C ASP A 186 4.66 20.80 18.50
N PRO A 187 3.62 21.22 19.27
CA PRO A 187 2.25 20.80 19.00
C PRO A 187 1.75 21.26 17.62
N LEU A 188 2.16 22.44 17.17
CA LEU A 188 1.78 22.97 15.86
C LEU A 188 2.44 22.14 14.75
N VAL A 189 3.73 21.84 14.88
CA VAL A 189 4.47 21.04 13.90
C VAL A 189 3.88 19.64 13.81
N GLN A 190 3.63 18.99 14.96
CA GLN A 190 3.04 17.65 15.00
C GLN A 190 1.64 17.61 14.38
N THR A 191 0.75 18.48 14.82
CA THR A 191 -0.63 18.53 14.31
C THR A 191 -0.69 18.80 12.80
N SER A 192 0.16 19.72 12.30
CA SER A 192 0.22 20.03 10.88
C SER A 192 0.74 18.88 10.04
N GLY A 193 1.78 18.17 10.52
CA GLY A 193 2.33 17.01 9.87
C GLY A 193 1.33 15.84 9.83
N ASP A 194 0.66 15.55 10.94
CA ASP A 194 -0.40 14.53 11.01
C ASP A 194 -1.56 14.84 10.07
N HIS A 195 -1.94 16.12 9.98
CA HIS A 195 -2.99 16.55 9.06
C HIS A 195 -2.56 16.37 7.60
N LEU A 196 -1.35 16.79 7.26
CA LEU A 196 -0.79 16.66 5.92
C LEU A 196 -0.70 15.18 5.52
N LEU A 197 -0.13 14.31 6.38
CA LEU A 197 -0.02 12.89 6.09
C LEU A 197 -1.39 12.25 5.86
N ARG A 198 -2.37 12.54 6.71
CA ARG A 198 -3.75 12.03 6.54
C ARG A 198 -4.39 12.49 5.22
N GLN A 199 -4.15 13.72 4.81
CA GLN A 199 -4.65 14.22 3.51
C GLN A 199 -3.99 13.48 2.35
N ILE A 200 -2.68 13.30 2.37
CA ILE A 200 -1.91 12.58 1.34
C ILE A 200 -2.41 11.14 1.22
N VAL A 201 -2.44 10.41 2.33
CA VAL A 201 -2.90 9.02 2.39
C VAL A 201 -4.31 8.90 1.83
N ARG A 202 -5.24 9.72 2.31
CA ARG A 202 -6.62 9.71 1.86
C ARG A 202 -6.76 10.01 0.36
N GLN A 203 -6.03 11.01 -0.14
CA GLN A 203 -6.11 11.41 -1.53
C GLN A 203 -5.56 10.34 -2.47
N ILE A 204 -4.36 9.82 -2.17
CA ILE A 204 -3.71 8.80 -3.00
C ILE A 204 -4.50 7.49 -2.94
N SER A 205 -4.84 7.03 -1.74
CA SER A 205 -5.53 5.77 -1.52
C SER A 205 -6.90 5.74 -2.21
N ARG A 206 -7.71 6.77 -2.03
CA ARG A 206 -9.03 6.85 -2.69
C ARG A 206 -8.93 6.91 -4.22
N LYS A 207 -7.91 7.58 -4.74
CA LYS A 207 -7.69 7.66 -6.18
C LYS A 207 -7.24 6.30 -6.73
N LEU A 208 -6.32 5.64 -6.04
CA LEU A 208 -5.82 4.31 -6.43
C LEU A 208 -6.95 3.28 -6.39
N THR A 209 -7.69 3.22 -5.28
CA THR A 209 -8.86 2.34 -5.12
C THR A 209 -9.84 2.47 -6.28
N TRP A 210 -10.21 3.71 -6.61
CA TRP A 210 -11.12 3.98 -7.71
C TRP A 210 -10.56 3.53 -9.06
N LYS A 211 -9.30 3.83 -9.34
CA LYS A 211 -8.67 3.46 -10.61
C LYS A 211 -8.52 1.95 -10.79
N VAL A 212 -8.20 1.21 -9.72
CA VAL A 212 -8.14 -0.25 -9.76
C VAL A 212 -9.54 -0.83 -10.04
N GLN A 213 -10.57 -0.31 -9.37
CA GLN A 213 -11.95 -0.72 -9.63
C GLN A 213 -12.39 -0.43 -11.07
N GLU A 214 -12.08 0.74 -11.59
CA GLU A 214 -12.40 1.17 -12.95
C GLU A 214 -11.64 0.35 -14.01
N ASP A 215 -10.34 0.12 -13.83
CA ASP A 215 -9.49 -0.69 -14.72
C ASP A 215 -9.94 -2.14 -14.77
N PHE A 216 -10.29 -2.72 -13.62
CA PHE A 216 -10.84 -4.08 -13.55
C PHE A 216 -12.10 -4.21 -14.41
N HIS A 217 -13.07 -3.34 -14.19
CA HIS A 217 -14.36 -3.40 -14.91
C HIS A 217 -14.18 -3.14 -16.40
N ALA A 218 -13.36 -2.17 -16.76
CA ALA A 218 -13.05 -1.88 -18.17
C ALA A 218 -12.36 -3.06 -18.86
N SER A 219 -11.41 -3.71 -18.20
CA SER A 219 -10.68 -4.86 -18.77
C SER A 219 -11.54 -6.11 -18.96
N HIS A 220 -12.66 -6.21 -18.24
CA HIS A 220 -13.59 -7.34 -18.33
C HIS A 220 -14.88 -6.99 -19.08
N GLY A 221 -15.03 -5.77 -19.60
CA GLY A 221 -16.24 -5.32 -20.27
C GLY A 221 -17.48 -5.27 -19.37
N ILE A 222 -17.30 -5.10 -18.07
CA ILE A 222 -18.35 -5.07 -17.06
C ILE A 222 -18.62 -3.60 -16.67
N PRO A 223 -19.91 -3.19 -16.51
CA PRO A 223 -20.21 -1.84 -16.03
C PRO A 223 -19.64 -1.57 -14.64
N CYS A 224 -18.81 -0.54 -14.50
CA CYS A 224 -18.24 -0.16 -13.22
C CYS A 224 -19.32 0.41 -12.29
N PRO A 225 -19.41 -0.03 -11.02
CA PRO A 225 -20.33 0.55 -10.05
C PRO A 225 -19.99 2.02 -9.78
N PRO A 226 -20.99 2.84 -9.41
CA PRO A 226 -20.75 4.25 -9.13
C PRO A 226 -19.81 4.42 -7.94
N ARG A 227 -18.99 5.45 -7.97
CA ARG A 227 -18.06 5.77 -6.89
C ARG A 227 -18.81 5.98 -5.57
N ARG A 228 -18.57 5.14 -4.59
CA ARG A 228 -19.16 5.30 -3.25
C ARG A 228 -18.63 6.58 -2.60
N ARG A 229 -19.52 7.36 -2.01
CA ARG A 229 -19.10 8.46 -1.12
C ARG A 229 -18.57 7.82 0.17
N ALA A 230 -17.34 8.15 0.55
CA ALA A 230 -16.81 7.67 1.83
C ALA A 230 -17.76 8.10 2.94
N ARG A 231 -18.21 7.16 3.75
CA ARG A 231 -18.86 7.47 5.03
C ARG A 231 -17.75 7.79 6.01
N PHE A 232 -17.76 9.00 6.52
CA PHE A 232 -16.86 9.46 7.57
C PHE A 232 -17.45 9.09 8.93
#